data_511bad0c49e0a6a4670a6ab63da29630
#
_entry.id   511bad0c49e0a6a4670a6ab63da29630
#
_cell.length_a   1.000
_cell.length_b   1.000
_cell.length_c   1.000
_cell.angle_alpha   90.00
_cell.angle_beta   90.00
_cell.angle_gamma   90.00
#
_symmetry.space_group_name_H-M   'P 1'
#
loop_
_entity.id
_entity.type
_entity.pdbx_description
1 polymer ?
#
loop_
_entity_poly.entity_id
_entity_poly.type
_entity_poly.pdbx_seq_one_letter_code
_entity_poly.pdbx_strand_id
1 'polypeptide(L)'
;LIAEQLGDSKPLVLTWNNTSLYTWGFLDLAKDGPTVVEVPPGVLGVFNDMYFRYIADIGAAGQDKGNGGKYLVLPPGYEGEVPDGYFVVQSKTYGVWNFMRGYVKKGAQEATDRIKGNLKVYSLAQKNNPPEMEFINMSGLAEYKTIPPNDLSFYESLNNLVQEEPIGWMDPETAGLVASIGIVKGQPFQPDGRMRRILTEAVAIGNAYARANTVFPRDPGGRIYGPESEWVMGFADKDTYFLKDGARRFDSRLWMHYNAVVVTPAMALTRPGAGSDYGIAGLDSEHRPLYGSKTYRLHLPPNFPVKDNWSVTIYDTQTRSMLQTD
;
A
#
# COMPACT_ATOMS: atom_id res chain seq x y z
N LEU A 1 13.41 -5.05 -1.00
CA LEU A 1 13.32 -4.64 -2.41
C LEU A 1 13.60 -3.16 -2.57
N ILE A 2 14.30 -2.77 -3.60
CA ILE A 2 14.57 -1.38 -3.96
C ILE A 2 14.44 -1.19 -5.47
N ALA A 3 13.78 -0.12 -5.90
CA ALA A 3 13.91 0.36 -7.28
C ALA A 3 15.11 1.29 -7.36
N GLU A 4 16.11 0.93 -8.14
CA GLU A 4 17.32 1.74 -8.34
C GLU A 4 17.16 2.73 -9.50
N GLN A 5 16.07 2.62 -10.24
CA GLN A 5 15.66 3.55 -11.31
C GLN A 5 14.21 3.98 -11.07
N LEU A 6 13.82 5.06 -11.72
CA LEU A 6 12.42 5.50 -11.73
C LEU A 6 11.53 4.43 -12.35
N GLY A 7 10.28 4.39 -11.88
CA GLY A 7 9.30 3.43 -12.35
C GLY A 7 9.11 3.44 -13.86
N ASP A 8 8.98 2.26 -14.45
CA ASP A 8 8.64 2.05 -15.85
C ASP A 8 7.43 1.09 -15.98
N SER A 9 7.04 0.77 -17.19
CA SER A 9 5.89 -0.10 -17.47
C SER A 9 6.21 -1.60 -17.44
N LYS A 10 7.47 -2.03 -17.23
CA LYS A 10 7.84 -3.44 -17.30
C LYS A 10 7.32 -4.25 -16.12
N PRO A 11 7.55 -3.85 -14.84
CA PRO A 11 6.96 -4.56 -13.72
C PRO A 11 5.50 -4.15 -13.53
N LEU A 12 4.65 -5.12 -13.19
CA LEU A 12 3.23 -4.88 -12.95
C LEU A 12 3.01 -4.41 -11.50
N VAL A 13 3.51 -3.21 -11.19
CA VAL A 13 3.36 -2.61 -9.86
C VAL A 13 2.13 -1.70 -9.81
N LEU A 14 1.29 -1.91 -8.80
CA LEU A 14 0.05 -1.14 -8.60
C LEU A 14 0.34 0.35 -8.48
N THR A 15 -0.21 1.13 -9.38
CA THR A 15 -0.21 2.60 -9.43
C THR A 15 1.10 3.27 -8.99
N TRP A 16 2.24 2.67 -9.29
CA TRP A 16 3.49 3.30 -8.98
C TRP A 16 3.74 4.49 -9.92
N ASN A 17 4.58 5.44 -9.51
CA ASN A 17 4.90 6.61 -10.33
C ASN A 17 6.38 6.60 -10.75
N ASN A 18 6.72 7.47 -11.68
CA ASN A 18 8.07 7.66 -12.19
C ASN A 18 8.74 8.93 -11.64
N THR A 19 8.29 9.45 -10.50
CA THR A 19 8.81 10.70 -9.91
C THR A 19 9.59 10.49 -8.62
N SER A 20 9.61 9.25 -8.10
CA SER A 20 10.34 8.86 -6.88
C SER A 20 10.85 7.44 -6.98
N LEU A 21 11.88 7.11 -6.19
CA LEU A 21 12.33 5.73 -6.03
C LEU A 21 11.48 5.01 -4.98
N TYR A 22 11.24 3.73 -5.20
CA TYR A 22 10.47 2.91 -4.28
C TYR A 22 11.37 1.91 -3.56
N THR A 23 11.12 1.75 -2.26
CA THR A 23 11.77 0.75 -1.42
C THR A 23 10.74 0.15 -0.49
N TRP A 24 10.68 -1.17 -0.39
CA TRP A 24 9.80 -1.84 0.57
C TRP A 24 10.33 -3.21 1.00
N GLY A 25 9.83 -3.66 2.12
CA GLY A 25 10.05 -4.99 2.67
C GLY A 25 8.98 -5.32 3.68
N PHE A 26 8.94 -6.58 4.08
CA PHE A 26 8.06 -7.04 5.14
C PHE A 26 8.91 -7.40 6.36
N LEU A 27 8.47 -6.94 7.53
CA LEU A 27 9.02 -7.35 8.81
C LEU A 27 8.25 -8.59 9.26
N ASP A 28 8.94 -9.53 9.85
CA ASP A 28 8.38 -10.72 10.49
C ASP A 28 8.62 -10.63 12.01
N LEU A 29 7.68 -9.96 12.70
CA LEU A 29 7.80 -9.73 14.13
C LEU A 29 7.57 -11.01 14.98
N ALA A 30 7.01 -12.07 14.39
CA ALA A 30 6.90 -13.36 15.08
C ALA A 30 8.26 -14.02 15.21
N LYS A 31 9.08 -13.93 14.17
CA LYS A 31 10.42 -14.50 14.11
C LYS A 31 11.47 -13.61 14.78
N ASP A 32 11.47 -12.32 14.44
CA ASP A 32 12.55 -11.39 14.78
C ASP A 32 12.30 -10.63 16.09
N GLY A 33 11.05 -10.71 16.62
CA GLY A 33 10.65 -9.93 17.79
C GLY A 33 10.59 -8.43 17.49
N PRO A 34 10.81 -7.57 18.50
CA PRO A 34 10.93 -6.14 18.31
C PRO A 34 11.99 -5.83 17.25
N THR A 35 11.60 -5.11 16.21
CA THR A 35 12.45 -4.88 15.03
C THR A 35 12.75 -3.41 14.86
N VAL A 36 14.02 -3.09 14.68
CA VAL A 36 14.50 -1.73 14.40
C VAL A 36 14.53 -1.50 12.90
N VAL A 37 13.99 -0.36 12.49
CA VAL A 37 14.15 0.18 11.14
C VAL A 37 14.85 1.53 11.23
N GLU A 38 16.10 1.59 10.78
CA GLU A 38 16.82 2.86 10.61
C GLU A 38 16.37 3.49 9.30
N VAL A 39 15.53 4.50 9.40
CA VAL A 39 14.91 5.18 8.24
C VAL A 39 15.90 6.19 7.66
N PRO A 40 16.18 6.16 6.35
CA PRO A 40 17.05 7.14 5.69
C PRO A 40 16.48 8.56 5.73
N PRO A 41 17.32 9.60 5.73
CA PRO A 41 16.84 10.95 5.47
C PRO A 41 16.32 11.11 4.04
N GLY A 42 15.39 12.05 3.82
CA GLY A 42 14.87 12.37 2.50
C GLY A 42 14.01 11.28 1.87
N VAL A 43 13.23 10.60 2.69
CA VAL A 43 12.19 9.65 2.27
C VAL A 43 10.81 10.11 2.76
N LEU A 44 9.78 9.56 2.16
CA LEU A 44 8.40 9.59 2.62
C LEU A 44 7.91 8.15 2.64
N GLY A 45 7.40 7.68 3.76
CA GLY A 45 7.00 6.28 3.88
C GLY A 45 6.02 6.01 5.01
N VAL A 46 5.69 4.74 5.18
CA VAL A 46 4.69 4.28 6.12
C VAL A 46 4.93 2.84 6.53
N PHE A 47 4.54 2.49 7.75
CA PHE A 47 4.29 1.12 8.18
C PHE A 47 2.80 0.83 8.09
N ASN A 48 2.43 -0.22 7.36
CA ASN A 48 1.07 -0.77 7.34
C ASN A 48 1.07 -2.20 7.87
N ASP A 49 -0.04 -2.59 8.50
CA ASP A 49 -0.20 -3.96 8.99
C ASP A 49 -0.84 -4.88 7.92
N MET A 50 -0.85 -6.19 8.18
CA MET A 50 -1.40 -7.19 7.26
C MET A 50 -2.93 -7.16 7.14
N TYR A 51 -3.63 -6.37 7.94
CA TYR A 51 -5.07 -6.13 7.80
C TYR A 51 -5.40 -4.81 7.09
N PHE A 52 -4.44 -4.27 6.33
CA PHE A 52 -4.58 -3.00 5.62
C PHE A 52 -4.97 -1.86 6.57
N ARG A 53 -4.21 -1.72 7.68
CA ARG A 53 -4.35 -0.62 8.64
C ARG A 53 -3.05 0.17 8.71
N TYR A 54 -3.21 1.46 8.90
CA TYR A 54 -2.11 2.38 9.19
C TYR A 54 -1.51 2.09 10.57
N ILE A 55 -0.18 2.05 10.64
CA ILE A 55 0.58 1.99 11.90
C ILE A 55 1.24 3.34 12.18
N ALA A 56 2.15 3.79 11.31
CA ALA A 56 2.85 5.04 11.47
C ALA A 56 3.42 5.55 10.14
N ASP A 57 3.43 6.87 9.96
CA ASP A 57 4.22 7.51 8.91
C ASP A 57 5.70 7.54 9.31
N ILE A 58 6.60 7.43 8.32
CA ILE A 58 8.06 7.56 8.45
C ILE A 58 8.59 8.55 7.41
N GLY A 59 9.76 9.12 7.66
CA GLY A 59 10.32 10.14 6.78
C GLY A 59 9.59 11.48 6.92
N ALA A 60 9.37 12.18 5.83
CA ALA A 60 8.88 13.57 5.81
C ALA A 60 7.55 13.79 6.56
N ALA A 61 6.66 12.80 6.59
CA ALA A 61 5.39 12.84 7.32
C ALA A 61 5.48 12.19 8.71
N GLY A 62 6.57 11.49 9.01
CA GLY A 62 6.80 10.76 10.25
C GLY A 62 7.34 11.61 11.39
N GLN A 63 7.57 10.96 12.53
CA GLN A 63 8.14 11.61 13.73
C GLN A 63 9.57 12.13 13.49
N ASP A 64 10.32 11.50 12.60
CA ASP A 64 11.66 11.91 12.16
C ASP A 64 11.68 13.16 11.27
N LYS A 65 10.53 13.63 10.79
CA LYS A 65 10.35 14.84 9.97
C LYS A 65 11.28 14.89 8.73
N GLY A 66 11.58 13.73 8.16
CA GLY A 66 12.45 13.58 7.00
C GLY A 66 13.95 13.64 7.28
N ASN A 67 14.37 13.74 8.53
CA ASN A 67 15.79 13.75 8.91
C ASN A 67 16.37 12.32 9.03
N GLY A 68 15.53 11.32 8.93
CA GLY A 68 15.87 9.94 9.26
C GLY A 68 15.82 9.69 10.77
N GLY A 69 15.83 8.42 11.15
CA GLY A 69 15.76 8.04 12.55
C GLY A 69 15.55 6.54 12.75
N LYS A 70 15.60 6.13 14.01
CA LYS A 70 15.43 4.73 14.38
C LYS A 70 14.01 4.50 14.87
N TYR A 71 13.26 3.71 14.13
CA TYR A 71 11.94 3.25 14.55
C TYR A 71 12.05 1.87 15.18
N LEU A 72 11.39 1.65 16.31
CA LEU A 72 11.26 0.35 16.95
C LEU A 72 9.83 -0.14 16.76
N VAL A 73 9.66 -1.17 15.94
CA VAL A 73 8.38 -1.80 15.65
C VAL A 73 8.18 -2.97 16.59
N LEU A 74 7.16 -2.86 17.45
CA LEU A 74 6.86 -3.85 18.47
C LEU A 74 5.81 -4.87 17.94
N PRO A 75 5.99 -6.18 18.22
CA PRO A 75 5.02 -7.20 17.88
C PRO A 75 3.74 -7.08 18.73
N PRO A 76 2.62 -7.69 18.29
CA PRO A 76 1.39 -7.75 19.06
C PRO A 76 1.61 -8.27 20.48
N GLY A 77 1.07 -7.57 21.50
CA GLY A 77 1.15 -7.98 22.89
C GLY A 77 2.55 -7.90 23.52
N TYR A 78 3.48 -7.16 22.96
CA TYR A 78 4.81 -6.99 23.55
C TYR A 78 4.75 -6.22 24.86
N GLU A 79 5.27 -6.84 25.93
CA GLU A 79 5.34 -6.28 27.30
C GLU A 79 6.79 -6.14 27.80
N GLY A 80 7.78 -6.35 26.92
CA GLY A 80 9.18 -6.27 27.28
C GLY A 80 9.70 -4.83 27.40
N GLU A 81 10.97 -4.70 27.76
CA GLU A 81 11.63 -3.41 27.88
C GLU A 81 11.74 -2.68 26.56
N VAL A 82 11.43 -1.39 26.55
CA VAL A 82 11.58 -0.49 25.41
C VAL A 82 12.71 0.49 25.71
N PRO A 83 13.89 0.36 25.08
CA PRO A 83 15.01 1.25 25.33
C PRO A 83 14.76 2.65 24.74
N ASP A 84 15.42 3.65 25.33
CA ASP A 84 15.40 5.02 24.83
C ASP A 84 16.06 5.16 23.45
N GLY A 85 15.74 6.24 22.74
CA GLY A 85 16.38 6.62 21.47
C GLY A 85 15.68 6.09 20.22
N TYR A 86 14.48 5.55 20.36
CA TYR A 86 13.66 5.06 19.25
C TYR A 86 12.32 5.80 19.14
N PHE A 87 11.84 5.96 17.92
CA PHE A 87 10.42 6.21 17.66
C PHE A 87 9.69 4.88 17.77
N VAL A 88 8.91 4.69 18.82
CA VAL A 88 8.25 3.41 19.11
C VAL A 88 6.91 3.33 18.45
N VAL A 89 6.63 2.23 17.75
CA VAL A 89 5.35 1.94 17.10
C VAL A 89 4.92 0.51 17.42
N GLN A 90 3.62 0.32 17.66
CA GLN A 90 3.03 -0.97 18.01
C GLN A 90 2.24 -1.54 16.83
N SER A 91 2.56 -2.75 16.39
CA SER A 91 1.76 -3.47 15.41
C SER A 91 0.66 -4.31 16.07
N LYS A 92 -0.42 -4.55 15.32
CA LYS A 92 -1.47 -5.52 15.66
C LYS A 92 -1.32 -6.84 14.91
N THR A 93 -0.36 -6.91 13.99
CA THR A 93 -0.02 -8.10 13.20
C THR A 93 1.47 -8.39 13.34
N TYR A 94 1.88 -9.65 13.13
CA TYR A 94 3.29 -10.02 13.10
C TYR A 94 3.96 -9.55 11.82
N GLY A 95 3.27 -9.65 10.70
CA GLY A 95 3.72 -9.04 9.45
C GLY A 95 3.53 -7.52 9.47
N VAL A 96 4.53 -6.77 9.02
CA VAL A 96 4.45 -5.31 8.84
C VAL A 96 5.08 -4.94 7.51
N TRP A 97 4.31 -4.27 6.67
CA TRP A 97 4.82 -3.73 5.42
C TRP A 97 5.50 -2.38 5.67
N ASN A 98 6.80 -2.35 5.44
CA ASN A 98 7.62 -1.15 5.45
C ASN A 98 7.74 -0.63 4.02
N PHE A 99 7.15 0.51 3.73
CA PHE A 99 7.10 1.10 2.40
C PHE A 99 7.65 2.52 2.43
N MET A 100 8.56 2.83 1.50
CA MET A 100 9.20 4.15 1.38
C MET A 100 9.30 4.60 -0.07
N ARG A 101 9.25 5.92 -0.26
CA ARG A 101 9.60 6.62 -1.49
C ARG A 101 10.76 7.57 -1.24
N GLY A 102 11.83 7.41 -2.00
CA GLY A 102 13.01 8.29 -1.96
C GLY A 102 12.83 9.47 -2.89
N TYR A 103 13.09 10.68 -2.40
CA TYR A 103 13.14 11.86 -3.24
C TYR A 103 14.36 11.85 -4.15
N VAL A 104 14.17 12.18 -5.43
CA VAL A 104 15.22 12.14 -6.49
C VAL A 104 15.75 13.53 -6.87
N LYS A 105 15.78 14.45 -5.91
CA LYS A 105 16.20 15.86 -6.17
C LYS A 105 17.57 16.02 -6.82
N LYS A 106 18.49 15.07 -6.59
CA LYS A 106 19.84 15.02 -7.16
C LYS A 106 20.05 13.82 -8.10
N GLY A 107 18.94 13.25 -8.60
CA GLY A 107 18.96 12.07 -9.47
C GLY A 107 18.75 10.75 -8.75
N ALA A 108 18.46 9.71 -9.54
CA ALA A 108 18.11 8.38 -9.02
C ALA A 108 19.30 7.69 -8.34
N GLN A 109 20.52 7.85 -8.86
CA GLN A 109 21.71 7.23 -8.28
C GLN A 109 22.00 7.76 -6.87
N GLU A 110 21.97 9.09 -6.68
CA GLU A 110 22.15 9.68 -5.34
C GLU A 110 21.10 9.19 -4.34
N ALA A 111 19.84 9.11 -4.79
CA ALA A 111 18.75 8.63 -3.95
C ALA A 111 18.93 7.15 -3.59
N THR A 112 19.38 6.32 -4.53
CA THR A 112 19.71 4.90 -4.31
C THR A 112 20.84 4.75 -3.28
N ASP A 113 21.94 5.47 -3.47
CA ASP A 113 23.11 5.40 -2.58
C ASP A 113 22.76 5.87 -1.17
N ARG A 114 21.97 6.93 -1.05
CA ARG A 114 21.48 7.45 0.22
C ARG A 114 20.58 6.43 0.94
N ILE A 115 19.67 5.76 0.21
CA ILE A 115 18.81 4.74 0.81
C ILE A 115 19.65 3.53 1.23
N LYS A 116 20.47 2.98 0.34
CA LYS A 116 21.31 1.81 0.64
C LYS A 116 22.30 2.06 1.78
N GLY A 117 22.86 3.26 1.85
CA GLY A 117 23.82 3.62 2.89
C GLY A 117 23.22 3.84 4.28
N ASN A 118 21.91 4.10 4.39
CA ASN A 118 21.29 4.47 5.66
C ASN A 118 20.15 3.57 6.10
N LEU A 119 19.49 2.84 5.19
CA LEU A 119 18.42 1.90 5.56
C LEU A 119 19.01 0.66 6.21
N LYS A 120 18.60 0.38 7.45
CA LYS A 120 18.89 -0.89 8.12
C LYS A 120 17.63 -1.45 8.75
N VAL A 121 17.49 -2.76 8.70
CA VAL A 121 16.40 -3.50 9.35
C VAL A 121 17.00 -4.67 10.11
N TYR A 122 16.76 -4.73 11.41
CA TYR A 122 17.33 -5.78 12.26
C TYR A 122 16.51 -5.98 13.55
N SER A 123 16.57 -7.16 14.14
CA SER A 123 16.00 -7.42 15.47
C SER A 123 16.65 -6.52 16.53
N LEU A 124 15.88 -6.02 17.48
CA LEU A 124 16.40 -5.24 18.62
C LEU A 124 17.51 -5.98 19.37
N ALA A 125 17.45 -7.31 19.41
CA ALA A 125 18.51 -8.13 20.02
C ALA A 125 19.87 -7.97 19.32
N GLN A 126 19.90 -7.58 18.08
CA GLN A 126 21.10 -7.38 17.25
C GLN A 126 21.58 -5.92 17.23
N LYS A 127 21.01 -5.04 18.06
CA LYS A 127 21.29 -3.59 18.02
C LYS A 127 22.77 -3.21 18.12
N ASN A 128 23.58 -4.03 18.80
CA ASN A 128 25.02 -3.78 18.99
C ASN A 128 25.88 -4.28 17.82
N ASN A 129 25.37 -5.16 17.00
CA ASN A 129 26.03 -5.68 15.79
C ASN A 129 24.97 -5.99 14.72
N PRO A 130 24.35 -4.97 14.10
CA PRO A 130 23.34 -5.18 13.07
C PRO A 130 23.93 -5.92 11.86
N PRO A 131 23.19 -6.87 11.26
CA PRO A 131 23.62 -7.56 10.06
C PRO A 131 23.73 -6.57 8.87
N GLU A 132 24.53 -6.93 7.90
CA GLU A 132 24.57 -6.23 6.63
C GLU A 132 23.24 -6.38 5.87
N MET A 133 22.79 -5.30 5.24
CA MET A 133 21.56 -5.28 4.45
C MET A 133 21.77 -5.86 3.06
N GLU A 134 20.91 -6.79 2.68
CA GLU A 134 20.79 -7.24 1.30
C GLU A 134 19.69 -6.46 0.57
N PHE A 135 20.04 -5.86 -0.57
CA PHE A 135 19.11 -5.13 -1.42
C PHE A 135 18.88 -5.87 -2.75
N ILE A 136 17.64 -6.21 -3.02
CA ILE A 136 17.22 -6.81 -4.28
C ILE A 136 16.68 -5.70 -5.17
N ASN A 137 17.37 -5.44 -6.30
CA ASN A 137 16.91 -4.43 -7.26
C ASN A 137 15.73 -4.97 -8.08
N MET A 138 14.62 -4.25 -8.05
CA MET A 138 13.41 -4.61 -8.80
C MET A 138 13.20 -3.78 -10.07
N SER A 139 14.11 -2.86 -10.40
CA SER A 139 13.99 -2.03 -11.58
C SER A 139 14.08 -2.85 -12.86
N GLY A 140 13.09 -2.70 -13.74
CA GLY A 140 13.05 -3.36 -15.03
C GLY A 140 12.77 -4.88 -15.00
N LEU A 141 12.39 -5.46 -13.84
CA LEU A 141 12.04 -6.86 -13.72
C LEU A 141 10.62 -7.12 -14.26
N ALA A 142 10.52 -7.62 -15.47
CA ALA A 142 9.25 -7.88 -16.14
C ALA A 142 8.35 -8.92 -15.41
N GLU A 143 8.96 -9.88 -14.72
CA GLU A 143 8.23 -10.90 -13.96
C GLU A 143 7.74 -10.38 -12.60
N TYR A 144 8.22 -9.21 -12.14
CA TYR A 144 7.80 -8.67 -10.86
C TYR A 144 6.39 -8.09 -10.94
N LYS A 145 5.53 -8.52 -10.03
CA LYS A 145 4.15 -8.03 -9.94
C LYS A 145 3.67 -7.90 -8.50
N THR A 146 2.83 -6.90 -8.25
CA THR A 146 2.13 -6.72 -6.98
C THR A 146 0.63 -6.98 -7.10
N ILE A 147 0.19 -7.56 -8.21
CA ILE A 147 -1.23 -7.86 -8.48
C ILE A 147 -1.63 -9.09 -7.68
N PRO A 148 -2.67 -9.00 -6.82
CA PRO A 148 -3.21 -10.16 -6.13
C PRO A 148 -3.72 -11.22 -7.12
N PRO A 149 -3.62 -12.51 -6.79
CA PRO A 149 -4.23 -13.57 -7.59
C PRO A 149 -5.75 -13.36 -7.73
N ASN A 150 -6.30 -13.78 -8.86
CA ASN A 150 -7.74 -13.77 -9.12
C ASN A 150 -8.29 -15.19 -9.36
N ASP A 151 -7.66 -16.16 -8.77
CA ASP A 151 -8.00 -17.57 -8.79
C ASP A 151 -7.96 -18.17 -7.37
N LEU A 152 -8.01 -19.48 -7.25
CA LEU A 152 -8.05 -20.17 -5.96
C LEU A 152 -6.83 -19.86 -5.08
N SER A 153 -5.68 -19.53 -5.65
CA SER A 153 -4.47 -19.19 -4.89
C SER A 153 -4.60 -17.92 -4.04
N PHE A 154 -5.60 -17.07 -4.33
CA PHE A 154 -5.98 -15.96 -3.44
C PHE A 154 -6.35 -16.46 -2.04
N TYR A 155 -7.15 -17.52 -1.96
CA TYR A 155 -7.57 -18.09 -0.68
C TYR A 155 -6.44 -18.87 0.01
N GLU A 156 -5.55 -19.46 -0.76
CA GLU A 156 -4.32 -20.08 -0.21
C GLU A 156 -3.42 -19.02 0.44
N SER A 157 -3.26 -17.87 -0.21
CA SER A 157 -2.54 -16.73 0.36
C SER A 157 -3.23 -16.18 1.62
N LEU A 158 -4.56 -16.07 1.60
CA LEU A 158 -5.33 -15.67 2.78
C LEU A 158 -5.18 -16.68 3.92
N ASN A 159 -5.22 -17.98 3.60
CA ASN A 159 -4.98 -19.02 4.61
C ASN A 159 -3.59 -18.87 5.24
N ASN A 160 -2.54 -18.64 4.45
CA ASN A 160 -1.20 -18.45 4.99
C ASN A 160 -1.16 -17.29 6.00
N LEU A 161 -1.75 -16.14 5.67
CA LEU A 161 -1.88 -15.02 6.62
C LEU A 161 -2.64 -15.40 7.90
N VAL A 162 -3.74 -16.15 7.77
CA VAL A 162 -4.50 -16.62 8.95
C VAL A 162 -3.65 -17.55 9.84
N GLN A 163 -2.79 -18.38 9.23
CA GLN A 163 -1.90 -19.26 10.00
C GLN A 163 -0.75 -18.50 10.66
N GLU A 164 -0.23 -17.45 10.02
CA GLU A 164 0.90 -16.66 10.53
C GLU A 164 0.47 -15.67 11.61
N GLU A 165 -0.62 -14.93 11.40
CA GLU A 165 -1.01 -13.79 12.23
C GLU A 165 -1.67 -14.20 13.57
N PRO A 166 -1.62 -13.36 14.63
CA PRO A 166 -2.15 -13.72 15.94
C PRO A 166 -3.69 -13.77 15.93
N ILE A 167 -4.28 -14.53 16.84
CA ILE A 167 -5.74 -14.50 17.06
C ILE A 167 -6.14 -13.05 17.38
N GLY A 168 -7.21 -12.57 16.72
CA GLY A 168 -7.74 -11.22 16.91
C GLY A 168 -7.11 -10.16 15.99
N TRP A 169 -6.25 -10.52 15.05
CA TRP A 169 -5.73 -9.59 14.05
C TRP A 169 -6.83 -9.07 13.09
N MET A 170 -7.85 -9.87 12.83
CA MET A 170 -9.10 -9.47 12.18
C MET A 170 -10.19 -9.18 13.22
N ASP A 171 -11.19 -8.40 12.85
CA ASP A 171 -12.43 -8.32 13.65
C ASP A 171 -13.19 -9.64 13.62
N PRO A 172 -14.04 -9.93 14.65
CA PRO A 172 -14.72 -11.22 14.77
C PRO A 172 -15.63 -11.58 13.60
N GLU A 173 -16.30 -10.58 12.98
CA GLU A 173 -17.18 -10.82 11.83
C GLU A 173 -16.39 -11.26 10.61
N THR A 174 -15.30 -10.57 10.29
CA THR A 174 -14.42 -10.96 9.20
C THR A 174 -13.79 -12.33 9.45
N ALA A 175 -13.34 -12.61 10.67
CA ALA A 175 -12.80 -13.92 11.05
C ALA A 175 -13.84 -15.03 10.89
N GLY A 176 -15.10 -14.79 11.28
CA GLY A 176 -16.22 -15.71 11.10
C GLY A 176 -16.53 -15.98 9.62
N LEU A 177 -16.54 -14.94 8.78
CA LEU A 177 -16.71 -15.09 7.33
C LEU A 177 -15.59 -15.92 6.71
N VAL A 178 -14.34 -15.68 7.09
CA VAL A 178 -13.17 -16.44 6.62
C VAL A 178 -13.25 -17.89 7.10
N ALA A 179 -13.66 -18.13 8.35
CA ALA A 179 -13.86 -19.49 8.88
C ALA A 179 -14.99 -20.25 8.16
N SER A 180 -16.06 -19.55 7.74
CA SER A 180 -17.20 -20.18 7.04
C SER A 180 -16.84 -20.79 5.68
N ILE A 181 -15.74 -20.36 5.07
CA ILE A 181 -15.20 -20.93 3.83
C ILE A 181 -14.08 -21.96 4.08
N GLY A 182 -13.86 -22.35 5.35
CA GLY A 182 -12.91 -23.39 5.73
C GLY A 182 -11.49 -22.90 6.02
N ILE A 183 -11.26 -21.59 6.13
CA ILE A 183 -9.97 -21.04 6.52
C ILE A 183 -9.99 -20.73 8.02
N VAL A 184 -9.39 -21.63 8.80
CA VAL A 184 -9.38 -21.58 10.28
C VAL A 184 -7.95 -21.72 10.78
N LYS A 185 -7.53 -20.86 11.74
CA LYS A 185 -6.19 -20.93 12.33
C LYS A 185 -5.95 -22.29 13.00
N GLY A 186 -4.79 -22.88 12.70
CA GLY A 186 -4.40 -24.20 13.19
C GLY A 186 -5.05 -25.37 12.45
N GLN A 187 -5.82 -25.12 11.38
CA GLN A 187 -6.44 -26.15 10.56
C GLN A 187 -5.92 -26.08 9.11
N PRO A 188 -5.77 -27.22 8.42
CA PRO A 188 -5.39 -27.22 7.01
C PRO A 188 -6.58 -26.72 6.15
N PHE A 189 -6.29 -25.85 5.21
CA PHE A 189 -7.28 -25.39 4.22
C PHE A 189 -7.41 -26.44 3.10
N GLN A 190 -8.49 -27.23 3.14
CA GLN A 190 -8.74 -28.33 2.20
C GLN A 190 -10.18 -28.27 1.68
N PRO A 191 -10.53 -27.28 0.84
CA PRO A 191 -11.88 -27.16 0.31
C PRO A 191 -12.24 -28.38 -0.57
N ASP A 192 -13.42 -28.95 -0.36
CA ASP A 192 -13.96 -30.02 -1.19
C ASP A 192 -14.29 -29.52 -2.62
N GLY A 193 -14.72 -30.44 -3.50
CA GLY A 193 -15.02 -30.10 -4.90
C GLY A 193 -16.15 -29.07 -5.04
N ARG A 194 -17.14 -29.05 -4.15
CA ARG A 194 -18.20 -28.04 -4.13
C ARG A 194 -17.64 -26.68 -3.70
N MET A 195 -16.89 -26.61 -2.62
CA MET A 195 -16.32 -25.38 -2.11
C MET A 195 -15.29 -24.79 -3.10
N ARG A 196 -14.45 -25.60 -3.74
CA ARG A 196 -13.53 -25.14 -4.80
C ARG A 196 -14.26 -24.42 -5.93
N ARG A 197 -15.38 -24.93 -6.41
CA ARG A 197 -16.18 -24.26 -7.45
C ARG A 197 -16.70 -22.91 -6.94
N ILE A 198 -17.28 -22.87 -5.74
CA ILE A 198 -17.80 -21.65 -5.12
C ILE A 198 -16.69 -20.60 -5.00
N LEU A 199 -15.52 -20.95 -4.49
CA LEU A 199 -14.40 -20.03 -4.29
C LEU A 199 -13.82 -19.53 -5.62
N THR A 200 -13.75 -20.39 -6.64
CA THR A 200 -13.31 -19.99 -7.99
C THR A 200 -14.25 -18.96 -8.60
N GLU A 201 -15.57 -19.15 -8.48
CA GLU A 201 -16.55 -18.17 -8.94
C GLU A 201 -16.51 -16.88 -8.09
N ALA A 202 -16.41 -17.01 -6.77
CA ALA A 202 -16.41 -15.88 -5.84
C ALA A 202 -15.21 -14.94 -6.08
N VAL A 203 -14.00 -15.47 -6.29
CA VAL A 203 -12.81 -14.62 -6.54
C VAL A 203 -12.92 -13.90 -7.89
N ALA A 204 -13.48 -14.55 -8.92
CA ALA A 204 -13.71 -13.94 -10.22
C ALA A 204 -14.73 -12.80 -10.13
N ILE A 205 -15.85 -13.01 -9.41
CA ILE A 205 -16.87 -11.99 -9.16
C ILE A 205 -16.28 -10.84 -8.33
N GLY A 206 -15.54 -11.14 -7.26
CA GLY A 206 -14.89 -10.14 -6.41
C GLY A 206 -13.90 -9.27 -7.19
N ASN A 207 -13.10 -9.87 -8.07
CA ASN A 207 -12.18 -9.12 -8.94
C ASN A 207 -12.95 -8.24 -9.94
N ALA A 208 -14.00 -8.77 -10.58
CA ALA A 208 -14.84 -7.99 -11.50
C ALA A 208 -15.50 -6.80 -10.78
N TYR A 209 -15.99 -7.02 -9.56
CA TYR A 209 -16.57 -5.96 -8.73
C TYR A 209 -15.54 -4.88 -8.38
N ALA A 210 -14.35 -5.27 -7.92
CA ALA A 210 -13.28 -4.32 -7.58
C ALA A 210 -12.88 -3.47 -8.78
N ARG A 211 -12.77 -4.08 -9.97
CA ARG A 211 -12.48 -3.38 -11.22
C ARG A 211 -13.60 -2.42 -11.61
N ALA A 212 -14.86 -2.86 -11.53
CA ALA A 212 -16.00 -1.99 -11.79
C ALA A 212 -16.04 -0.80 -10.81
N ASN A 213 -15.78 -1.04 -9.53
CA ASN A 213 -15.70 0.00 -8.50
C ASN A 213 -14.55 1.00 -8.75
N THR A 214 -13.47 0.58 -9.44
CA THR A 214 -12.38 1.49 -9.86
C THR A 214 -12.86 2.51 -10.86
N VAL A 215 -13.64 2.08 -11.85
CA VAL A 215 -14.14 2.94 -12.94
C VAL A 215 -15.38 3.72 -12.51
N PHE A 216 -16.27 3.08 -11.76
CA PHE A 216 -17.52 3.64 -11.23
C PHE A 216 -17.53 3.60 -9.70
N PRO A 217 -16.75 4.49 -9.02
CA PRO A 217 -16.67 4.51 -7.57
C PRO A 217 -18.04 4.74 -6.93
N ARG A 218 -18.45 3.83 -6.05
CA ARG A 218 -19.78 3.86 -5.44
C ARG A 218 -19.85 4.74 -4.19
N ASP A 219 -18.72 4.98 -3.54
CA ASP A 219 -18.69 5.82 -2.34
C ASP A 219 -18.61 7.30 -2.73
N PRO A 220 -19.68 8.09 -2.47
CA PRO A 220 -19.71 9.51 -2.87
C PRO A 220 -18.71 10.37 -2.11
N GLY A 221 -18.26 9.95 -0.91
CA GLY A 221 -17.24 10.67 -0.13
C GLY A 221 -15.84 10.64 -0.74
N GLY A 222 -15.62 9.81 -1.76
CA GLY A 222 -14.37 9.80 -2.54
C GLY A 222 -14.30 10.89 -3.61
N ARG A 223 -15.42 11.49 -4.02
CA ARG A 223 -15.43 12.52 -5.08
C ARG A 223 -14.72 13.79 -4.62
N ILE A 224 -13.90 14.34 -5.52
CA ILE A 224 -13.20 15.63 -5.32
C ILE A 224 -13.65 16.61 -6.42
N TYR A 225 -13.50 17.90 -6.15
CA TYR A 225 -13.93 19.00 -7.05
C TYR A 225 -15.46 19.11 -7.27
N GLY A 226 -16.26 18.58 -6.34
CA GLY A 226 -17.72 18.69 -6.34
C GLY A 226 -18.44 17.39 -6.72
N PRO A 227 -19.76 17.34 -6.50
CA PRO A 227 -20.56 16.12 -6.67
C PRO A 227 -20.66 15.63 -8.11
N GLU A 228 -20.55 16.53 -9.08
CA GLU A 228 -20.60 16.22 -10.52
C GLU A 228 -19.22 15.83 -11.10
N SER A 229 -18.17 15.84 -10.28
CA SER A 229 -16.83 15.49 -10.73
C SER A 229 -16.66 13.98 -10.83
N GLU A 230 -16.01 13.52 -11.90
CA GLU A 230 -15.58 12.12 -12.04
C GLU A 230 -14.22 11.85 -11.39
N TRP A 231 -13.60 12.88 -10.81
CA TRP A 231 -12.35 12.72 -10.09
C TRP A 231 -12.60 12.24 -8.67
N VAL A 232 -11.86 11.21 -8.28
CA VAL A 232 -11.97 10.60 -6.96
C VAL A 232 -10.60 10.47 -6.29
N MET A 233 -10.60 10.48 -4.98
CA MET A 233 -9.50 10.06 -4.14
C MET A 233 -9.86 8.76 -3.41
N GLY A 234 -8.84 7.95 -3.07
CA GLY A 234 -9.08 6.65 -2.48
C GLY A 234 -9.59 6.65 -1.03
N PHE A 235 -9.47 7.79 -0.34
CA PHE A 235 -9.92 7.93 1.06
C PHE A 235 -11.18 8.77 1.11
N ALA A 236 -12.33 8.12 1.08
CA ALA A 236 -13.61 8.80 1.17
C ALA A 236 -13.70 9.61 2.47
N ASP A 237 -14.12 10.89 2.35
CA ASP A 237 -14.12 11.88 3.43
C ASP A 237 -12.74 12.02 4.14
N LYS A 238 -11.63 11.68 3.45
CA LYS A 238 -10.26 11.73 3.97
C LYS A 238 -10.01 10.81 5.18
N ASP A 239 -10.84 9.79 5.37
CA ASP A 239 -10.72 8.85 6.47
C ASP A 239 -9.88 7.62 6.09
N THR A 240 -8.74 7.43 6.78
CA THR A 240 -7.84 6.29 6.61
C THR A 240 -8.31 5.02 7.33
N TYR A 241 -9.32 5.13 8.17
CA TYR A 241 -9.94 3.97 8.82
C TYR A 241 -11.10 3.40 8.01
N PHE A 242 -11.54 4.10 6.95
CA PHE A 242 -12.68 3.72 6.11
C PHE A 242 -13.96 3.50 6.94
N LEU A 243 -14.28 4.46 7.81
CA LEU A 243 -15.46 4.43 8.66
C LEU A 243 -16.37 5.62 8.35
N LYS A 244 -17.68 5.43 8.52
CA LYS A 244 -18.66 6.48 8.57
C LYS A 244 -19.75 6.09 9.55
N ASP A 245 -20.02 6.94 10.52
CA ASP A 245 -21.03 6.69 11.56
C ASP A 245 -20.87 5.32 12.24
N GLY A 246 -19.61 4.89 12.45
CA GLY A 246 -19.25 3.61 13.04
C GLY A 246 -19.28 2.39 12.08
N ALA A 247 -19.76 2.57 10.85
CA ALA A 247 -19.84 1.50 9.86
C ALA A 247 -18.64 1.49 8.90
N ARG A 248 -18.22 0.29 8.47
CA ARG A 248 -17.15 0.11 7.49
C ARG A 248 -17.61 0.52 6.08
N ARG A 249 -16.87 1.41 5.45
CA ARG A 249 -17.03 1.81 4.04
C ARG A 249 -16.31 0.80 3.15
N PHE A 250 -16.95 -0.32 2.87
CA PHE A 250 -16.33 -1.42 2.12
C PHE A 250 -15.89 -1.01 0.72
N ASP A 251 -16.71 -0.23 -0.01
CA ASP A 251 -16.40 0.18 -1.37
C ASP A 251 -15.17 1.10 -1.42
N SER A 252 -15.04 2.05 -0.48
CA SER A 252 -13.86 2.92 -0.39
C SER A 252 -12.61 2.14 0.02
N ARG A 253 -12.72 1.25 1.03
CA ARG A 253 -11.61 0.39 1.46
C ARG A 253 -11.14 -0.55 0.35
N LEU A 254 -12.08 -1.17 -0.36
CA LEU A 254 -11.80 -2.03 -1.51
C LEU A 254 -11.12 -1.23 -2.63
N TRP A 255 -11.65 -0.04 -2.96
CA TRP A 255 -11.09 0.82 -3.99
C TRP A 255 -9.62 1.15 -3.71
N MET A 256 -9.34 1.59 -2.49
CA MET A 256 -7.97 1.96 -2.09
C MET A 256 -7.03 0.76 -2.06
N HIS A 257 -7.46 -0.37 -1.49
CA HIS A 257 -6.66 -1.59 -1.48
C HIS A 257 -6.40 -2.13 -2.89
N TYR A 258 -7.44 -2.16 -3.74
CA TYR A 258 -7.33 -2.71 -5.08
C TYR A 258 -6.42 -1.87 -5.99
N ASN A 259 -6.45 -0.55 -5.86
CA ASN A 259 -5.70 0.35 -6.73
C ASN A 259 -4.31 0.73 -6.21
N ALA A 260 -4.14 0.94 -4.91
CA ALA A 260 -2.92 1.52 -4.36
C ALA A 260 -2.28 0.75 -3.19
N VAL A 261 -3.04 -0.02 -2.46
CA VAL A 261 -2.62 -0.89 -1.32
C VAL A 261 -1.87 -0.19 -0.18
N VAL A 262 -1.81 1.12 -0.13
CA VAL A 262 -1.14 1.92 0.92
C VAL A 262 -2.16 2.70 1.72
N VAL A 263 -2.07 2.66 3.04
CA VAL A 263 -2.91 3.47 3.94
C VAL A 263 -2.03 4.40 4.76
N THR A 264 -2.22 5.72 4.56
CA THR A 264 -1.52 6.74 5.35
C THR A 264 -2.29 8.06 5.37
N PRO A 265 -2.36 8.74 6.52
CA PRO A 265 -2.87 10.11 6.59
C PRO A 265 -2.12 11.08 5.67
N ALA A 266 -0.85 10.82 5.35
CA ALA A 266 -0.06 11.64 4.43
C ALA A 266 -0.57 11.63 2.98
N MET A 267 -1.39 10.64 2.59
CA MET A 267 -2.07 10.58 1.29
C MET A 267 -3.54 11.03 1.37
N ALA A 268 -4.17 10.87 2.54
CA ALA A 268 -5.57 11.21 2.73
C ALA A 268 -5.79 12.71 3.03
N LEU A 269 -4.83 13.32 3.71
CA LEU A 269 -4.91 14.71 4.16
C LEU A 269 -3.92 15.57 3.39
N THR A 270 -4.42 16.62 2.73
CA THR A 270 -3.55 17.63 2.14
C THR A 270 -2.70 18.30 3.22
N ARG A 271 -1.39 18.10 3.15
CA ARG A 271 -0.42 18.73 4.06
C ARG A 271 0.50 19.63 3.26
N PRO A 272 0.32 20.97 3.30
CA PRO A 272 1.21 21.87 2.58
C PRO A 272 2.68 21.64 2.94
N GLY A 273 3.49 21.36 1.93
CA GLY A 273 4.92 21.10 2.11
C GLY A 273 5.31 19.67 2.47
N ALA A 274 4.35 18.76 2.65
CA ALA A 274 4.60 17.33 2.86
C ALA A 274 3.47 16.49 2.26
N GLY A 275 3.81 15.31 1.75
CA GLY A 275 2.85 14.38 1.17
C GLY A 275 2.60 14.60 -0.32
N SER A 276 1.60 13.90 -0.84
CA SER A 276 1.12 13.99 -2.22
C SER A 276 -0.39 13.89 -2.23
N ASP A 277 -1.05 14.73 -3.01
CA ASP A 277 -2.47 14.62 -3.28
C ASP A 277 -2.69 13.88 -4.60
N TYR A 278 -3.71 13.05 -4.65
CA TYR A 278 -4.05 12.24 -5.80
C TYR A 278 -5.48 12.47 -6.22
N GLY A 279 -5.70 12.57 -7.52
CA GLY A 279 -7.00 12.46 -8.13
C GLY A 279 -6.93 11.39 -9.22
N ILE A 280 -7.89 10.49 -9.24
CA ILE A 280 -8.01 9.44 -10.26
C ILE A 280 -9.35 9.58 -10.94
N ALA A 281 -9.39 9.48 -12.27
CA ALA A 281 -10.62 9.45 -13.04
C ALA A 281 -10.61 8.25 -13.99
N GLY A 282 -11.70 7.50 -13.99
CA GLY A 282 -11.93 6.38 -14.91
C GLY A 282 -12.95 6.72 -16.00
N LEU A 283 -13.63 7.88 -15.91
CA LEU A 283 -14.70 8.31 -16.79
C LEU A 283 -14.39 9.63 -17.48
N ASP A 284 -14.95 9.82 -18.66
CA ASP A 284 -14.95 11.11 -19.38
C ASP A 284 -16.10 12.03 -18.89
N SER A 285 -16.19 13.23 -19.46
CA SER A 285 -17.23 14.22 -19.11
C SER A 285 -18.65 13.81 -19.49
N GLU A 286 -18.82 12.72 -20.23
CA GLU A 286 -20.12 12.13 -20.59
C GLU A 286 -20.39 10.85 -19.77
N HIS A 287 -19.66 10.66 -18.65
CA HIS A 287 -19.77 9.50 -17.75
C HIS A 287 -19.49 8.14 -18.43
N ARG A 288 -18.66 8.13 -19.48
CA ARG A 288 -18.27 6.91 -20.18
C ARG A 288 -16.86 6.49 -19.77
N PRO A 289 -16.58 5.18 -19.66
CA PRO A 289 -15.23 4.70 -19.36
C PRO A 289 -14.19 5.20 -20.37
N LEU A 290 -13.01 5.52 -19.87
CA LEU A 290 -11.86 5.88 -20.72
C LEU A 290 -11.35 4.63 -21.45
N TYR A 291 -11.26 4.69 -22.78
CA TYR A 291 -10.78 3.62 -23.63
C TYR A 291 -9.53 4.04 -24.40
N GLY A 292 -8.53 3.17 -24.46
CA GLY A 292 -7.29 3.41 -25.21
C GLY A 292 -7.47 3.60 -26.73
N SER A 293 -8.62 3.25 -27.26
CA SER A 293 -8.97 3.47 -28.69
C SER A 293 -9.50 4.87 -28.99
N LYS A 294 -9.64 5.73 -27.96
CA LYS A 294 -10.17 7.09 -28.09
C LYS A 294 -9.13 8.14 -27.71
N THR A 295 -9.28 9.33 -28.25
CA THR A 295 -8.47 10.50 -27.88
C THR A 295 -9.25 11.34 -26.88
N TYR A 296 -8.59 11.73 -25.79
CA TYR A 296 -9.14 12.56 -24.73
C TYR A 296 -8.32 13.83 -24.55
N ARG A 297 -8.97 14.89 -24.12
CA ARG A 297 -8.32 16.13 -23.71
C ARG A 297 -8.51 16.35 -22.21
N LEU A 298 -7.40 16.42 -21.48
CA LEU A 298 -7.40 16.86 -20.09
C LEU A 298 -7.17 18.38 -20.07
N HIS A 299 -8.08 19.12 -19.41
CA HIS A 299 -7.91 20.53 -19.14
C HIS A 299 -7.51 20.73 -17.68
N LEU A 300 -6.33 21.28 -17.46
CA LEU A 300 -5.86 21.69 -16.15
C LEU A 300 -6.00 23.21 -16.04
N PRO A 301 -6.58 23.74 -14.93
CA PRO A 301 -6.71 25.18 -14.78
C PRO A 301 -5.33 25.83 -14.62
N PRO A 302 -5.18 27.12 -15.02
CA PRO A 302 -3.96 27.86 -14.73
C PRO A 302 -3.77 28.00 -13.21
N ASN A 303 -2.51 28.12 -12.79
CA ASN A 303 -2.11 28.22 -11.38
C ASN A 303 -2.52 26.98 -10.55
N PHE A 304 -2.39 25.80 -11.13
CA PHE A 304 -2.58 24.55 -10.42
C PHE A 304 -1.71 24.52 -9.15
N PRO A 305 -2.28 24.31 -7.94
CA PRO A 305 -1.60 24.55 -6.67
C PRO A 305 -0.61 23.42 -6.33
N VAL A 306 0.57 23.44 -6.92
CA VAL A 306 1.66 22.50 -6.64
C VAL A 306 2.89 23.25 -6.17
N LYS A 307 3.65 22.64 -5.25
CA LYS A 307 4.88 23.19 -4.72
C LYS A 307 6.12 22.75 -5.50
N ASP A 308 6.25 21.43 -5.70
CA ASP A 308 7.45 20.84 -6.29
C ASP A 308 7.18 20.34 -7.73
N ASN A 309 6.26 19.41 -7.91
CA ASN A 309 5.91 18.86 -9.23
C ASN A 309 4.50 18.27 -9.25
N TRP A 310 3.97 18.14 -10.45
CA TRP A 310 2.77 17.34 -10.74
C TRP A 310 3.02 16.42 -11.92
N SER A 311 2.28 15.36 -12.01
CA SER A 311 2.32 14.46 -13.16
C SER A 311 0.95 13.86 -13.43
N VAL A 312 0.71 13.45 -14.67
CA VAL A 312 -0.42 12.62 -15.08
C VAL A 312 0.15 11.29 -15.53
N THR A 313 -0.33 10.22 -14.90
CA THR A 313 0.08 8.85 -15.23
C THR A 313 -1.14 8.06 -15.66
N ILE A 314 -1.02 7.30 -16.73
CA ILE A 314 -2.10 6.45 -17.24
C ILE A 314 -1.81 5.01 -16.83
N TYR A 315 -2.84 4.36 -16.28
CA TYR A 315 -2.77 2.99 -15.79
C TYR A 315 -3.77 2.09 -16.53
N ASP A 316 -3.36 0.85 -16.76
CA ASP A 316 -4.27 -0.20 -17.22
C ASP A 316 -5.28 -0.57 -16.13
N THR A 317 -6.55 -0.71 -16.48
CA THR A 317 -7.61 -0.97 -15.49
C THR A 317 -7.64 -2.41 -14.97
N GLN A 318 -6.95 -3.35 -15.62
CA GLN A 318 -6.90 -4.74 -15.17
C GLN A 318 -5.70 -4.99 -14.25
N THR A 319 -4.55 -4.44 -14.61
CA THR A 319 -3.31 -4.61 -13.84
C THR A 319 -3.06 -3.46 -12.87
N ARG A 320 -3.68 -2.29 -13.09
CA ARG A 320 -3.41 -1.02 -12.39
C ARG A 320 -1.94 -0.62 -12.45
N SER A 321 -1.19 -1.18 -13.38
CA SER A 321 0.19 -0.82 -13.65
C SER A 321 0.26 0.28 -14.72
N MET A 322 1.40 0.96 -14.76
CA MET A 322 1.67 2.04 -15.69
C MET A 322 1.65 1.54 -17.12
N LEU A 323 0.94 2.22 -18.01
CA LEU A 323 1.02 1.95 -19.44
C LEU A 323 2.37 2.44 -19.99
N GLN A 324 2.89 1.69 -20.94
CA GLN A 324 4.03 2.17 -21.72
C GLN A 324 3.53 3.28 -22.66
N THR A 325 4.18 4.42 -22.55
CA THR A 325 4.03 5.56 -23.49
C THR A 325 5.37 5.81 -24.13
N ASP A 326 5.35 6.17 -25.42
CA ASP A 326 6.54 6.52 -26.18
C ASP A 326 7.17 7.83 -25.68
#